data_a8425c63877be02c9440fac1b668d068
#
_entry.id   a8425c63877be02c9440fac1b668d068
#
_cell.length_a   1.000
_cell.length_b   1.000
_cell.length_c   1.000
_cell.angle_alpha   90.00
_cell.angle_beta   90.00
_cell.angle_gamma   90.00
#
_symmetry.space_group_name_H-M   'P 1'
#
loop_
_entity.id
_entity.type
_entity.pdbx_description
1 polymer ?
#
loop_
_entity_poly.entity_id
_entity_poly.type
_entity_poly.pdbx_seq_one_letter_code
_entity_poly.pdbx_strand_id
1 'polypeptide(L)'
;VGNQILNSLRWTTGSGVAVNEINPSSFQPIPPFLGEKIPAVSPVEFRNSGFTEAHLRNTYYEGYFLSSNITHHIAQCLDQDSRLVYAYYDGIDKVGHIHGTGHFYDAEIALVDYLIGQIYKILPSGTALIVTSDHGMVDVGDSVIEINDSLMQRINTISGEARFLWFHPARGNHESLLRDLQDLYGNCAWVRTKDQILDEGWFGRQISDQAKERLGEIALLARDPVAFLDKENPGPKLVGRHGSLTETEVYVPLITSFKE
;
A
#
# COMPACT_ATOMS: atom_id res chain seq x y z
N VAL A 1 -0.16 -2.02 -16.79
CA VAL A 1 0.95 -1.52 -17.60
C VAL A 1 0.95 -2.26 -18.93
N GLY A 2 0.91 -1.56 -20.05
CA GLY A 2 0.52 -2.17 -21.32
C GLY A 2 -0.88 -2.77 -21.19
N ASN A 3 -1.06 -4.04 -21.59
CA ASN A 3 -2.34 -4.76 -21.45
C ASN A 3 -2.37 -5.72 -20.23
N GLN A 4 -1.47 -5.53 -19.27
CA GLN A 4 -1.34 -6.42 -18.12
C GLN A 4 -1.48 -5.67 -16.81
N ILE A 5 -2.03 -6.35 -15.78
CA ILE A 5 -2.03 -5.86 -14.41
C ILE A 5 -0.72 -6.24 -13.75
N LEU A 6 -0.02 -5.26 -13.20
CA LEU A 6 1.18 -5.45 -12.41
C LEU A 6 0.82 -5.49 -10.93
N ASN A 7 1.13 -6.58 -10.24
CA ASN A 7 1.25 -6.57 -8.80
C ASN A 7 2.58 -5.89 -8.44
N SER A 8 2.52 -4.63 -8.03
CA SER A 8 3.71 -3.82 -7.78
C SER A 8 4.51 -4.25 -6.54
N LEU A 9 3.88 -4.93 -5.58
CA LEU A 9 4.57 -5.44 -4.40
C LEU A 9 5.45 -6.65 -4.74
N ARG A 10 4.92 -7.57 -5.57
CA ARG A 10 5.62 -8.80 -5.97
C ARG A 10 6.36 -8.68 -7.29
N TRP A 11 6.11 -7.62 -8.04
CA TRP A 11 6.61 -7.41 -9.41
C TRP A 11 6.24 -8.54 -10.36
N THR A 12 4.98 -8.97 -10.27
CA THR A 12 4.41 -10.07 -11.05
C THR A 12 3.14 -9.63 -11.78
N THR A 13 2.75 -10.37 -12.81
CA THR A 13 1.40 -10.24 -13.39
C THR A 13 0.35 -10.76 -12.42
N GLY A 14 -0.93 -10.54 -12.72
CA GLY A 14 -2.05 -11.11 -11.97
C GLY A 14 -2.02 -12.64 -11.90
N SER A 15 -1.40 -13.32 -12.89
CA SER A 15 -1.17 -14.76 -12.90
C SER A 15 0.08 -15.22 -12.13
N GLY A 16 0.79 -14.32 -11.47
CA GLY A 16 1.98 -14.62 -10.66
C GLY A 16 3.28 -14.77 -11.46
N VAL A 17 3.27 -14.49 -12.76
CA VAL A 17 4.50 -14.55 -13.58
C VAL A 17 5.34 -13.30 -13.33
N ALA A 18 6.65 -13.48 -13.09
CA ALA A 18 7.57 -12.36 -12.90
C ALA A 18 7.62 -11.44 -14.14
N VAL A 19 7.57 -10.13 -13.91
CA VAL A 19 7.60 -9.13 -14.99
C VAL A 19 9.00 -8.51 -15.07
N ASN A 20 9.84 -9.10 -15.90
CA ASN A 20 11.20 -8.61 -16.10
C ASN A 20 11.30 -7.44 -17.11
N GLU A 21 10.24 -7.23 -17.90
CA GLU A 21 10.20 -6.21 -18.96
C GLU A 21 9.90 -4.81 -18.42
N ILE A 22 9.31 -4.71 -17.22
CA ILE A 22 9.01 -3.44 -16.58
C ILE A 22 10.14 -3.09 -15.62
N ASN A 23 11.02 -2.21 -16.07
CA ASN A 23 12.09 -1.71 -15.21
C ASN A 23 11.51 -0.88 -14.06
N PRO A 24 11.77 -1.24 -12.77
CA PRO A 24 11.22 -0.56 -11.61
C PRO A 24 11.55 0.94 -11.55
N SER A 25 12.77 1.35 -11.93
CA SER A 25 13.18 2.75 -11.92
C SER A 25 12.51 3.58 -13.02
N SER A 26 12.15 2.95 -14.14
CA SER A 26 11.35 3.61 -15.19
C SER A 26 9.86 3.65 -14.83
N PHE A 27 9.38 2.66 -14.10
CA PHE A 27 8.01 2.62 -13.59
C PHE A 27 7.78 3.71 -12.55
N GLN A 28 8.72 3.89 -11.61
CA GLN A 28 8.73 4.95 -10.60
C GLN A 28 9.99 5.82 -10.81
N PRO A 29 9.92 6.88 -11.66
CA PRO A 29 11.09 7.67 -12.04
C PRO A 29 11.57 8.64 -10.96
N ILE A 30 10.71 9.02 -10.00
CA ILE A 30 11.06 9.95 -8.94
C ILE A 30 12.09 9.29 -8.01
N PRO A 31 13.27 9.90 -7.78
CA PRO A 31 14.26 9.30 -6.91
C PRO A 31 13.76 9.27 -5.45
N PRO A 32 13.90 8.12 -4.75
CA PRO A 32 13.58 8.05 -3.33
C PRO A 32 14.42 9.06 -2.53
N PHE A 33 13.87 9.54 -1.42
CA PHE A 33 14.54 10.45 -0.49
C PHE A 33 15.17 11.68 -1.17
N LEU A 34 14.49 12.22 -2.20
CA LEU A 34 14.96 13.35 -3.02
C LEU A 34 16.33 13.11 -3.70
N GLY A 35 16.72 11.85 -3.89
CA GLY A 35 17.99 11.44 -4.44
C GLY A 35 19.12 11.28 -3.43
N GLU A 36 18.86 11.56 -2.15
CA GLU A 36 19.83 11.32 -1.08
C GLU A 36 20.07 9.82 -0.88
N LYS A 37 21.32 9.46 -0.66
CA LYS A 37 21.72 8.08 -0.40
C LYS A 37 21.77 7.84 1.10
N ILE A 38 20.74 7.21 1.63
CA ILE A 38 20.56 6.97 3.06
C ILE A 38 20.52 5.49 3.39
N PRO A 39 20.81 5.08 4.65
CA PRO A 39 20.51 3.74 5.13
C PRO A 39 19.00 3.46 5.16
N ALA A 40 18.61 2.25 4.73
CA ALA A 40 17.25 1.73 4.82
C ALA A 40 17.26 0.38 5.52
N VAL A 41 16.78 0.35 6.75
CA VAL A 41 16.61 -0.86 7.57
C VAL A 41 15.24 -1.45 7.29
N SER A 42 15.18 -2.65 6.70
CA SER A 42 13.93 -3.26 6.24
C SER A 42 14.08 -4.80 6.24
N PRO A 43 12.98 -5.59 6.17
CA PRO A 43 13.07 -7.06 6.11
C PRO A 43 14.00 -7.54 4.99
N VAL A 44 14.86 -8.51 5.28
CA VAL A 44 15.87 -9.00 4.33
C VAL A 44 15.26 -9.61 3.08
N GLU A 45 14.07 -10.18 3.18
CA GLU A 45 13.33 -10.79 2.08
C GLU A 45 12.93 -9.78 0.99
N PHE A 46 12.84 -8.49 1.31
CA PHE A 46 12.47 -7.47 0.34
C PHE A 46 13.65 -6.87 -0.42
N ARG A 47 14.89 -7.16 -0.01
CA ARG A 47 16.12 -6.54 -0.56
C ARG A 47 16.18 -6.47 -2.09
N ASN A 48 15.79 -7.55 -2.76
CA ASN A 48 15.89 -7.68 -4.22
C ASN A 48 14.52 -7.70 -4.90
N SER A 49 13.48 -7.18 -4.24
CA SER A 49 12.16 -7.09 -4.85
C SER A 49 12.08 -5.93 -5.84
N GLY A 50 11.21 -6.05 -6.86
CA GLY A 50 10.95 -4.94 -7.78
C GLY A 50 10.37 -3.72 -7.07
N PHE A 51 9.63 -3.91 -5.97
CA PHE A 51 9.16 -2.83 -5.13
C PHE A 51 10.33 -2.06 -4.47
N THR A 52 11.29 -2.78 -3.89
CA THR A 52 12.50 -2.16 -3.30
C THR A 52 13.31 -1.43 -4.36
N GLU A 53 13.48 -2.01 -5.54
CA GLU A 53 14.16 -1.34 -6.65
C GLU A 53 13.42 -0.08 -7.12
N ALA A 54 12.10 -0.07 -7.09
CA ALA A 54 11.30 1.12 -7.41
C ALA A 54 11.40 2.21 -6.35
N HIS A 55 11.30 1.86 -5.05
CA HIS A 55 11.05 2.81 -3.97
C HIS A 55 12.22 3.04 -3.01
N LEU A 56 13.20 2.12 -2.97
CA LEU A 56 14.38 2.22 -2.10
C LEU A 56 15.70 2.09 -2.87
N ARG A 57 15.68 2.24 -4.21
CA ARG A 57 16.92 2.23 -5.01
C ARG A 57 17.90 3.28 -4.52
N ASN A 58 19.18 3.00 -4.65
CA ASN A 58 20.28 3.86 -4.21
C ASN A 58 20.37 4.06 -2.67
N THR A 59 19.63 3.29 -1.87
CA THR A 59 19.84 3.28 -0.42
C THR A 59 20.94 2.29 -0.03
N TYR A 60 21.51 2.47 1.15
CA TYR A 60 22.29 1.42 1.84
C TYR A 60 21.30 0.48 2.52
N TYR A 61 20.89 -0.60 1.83
CA TYR A 61 19.86 -1.50 2.34
C TYR A 61 20.42 -2.43 3.41
N GLU A 62 19.98 -2.26 4.65
CA GLU A 62 20.29 -3.10 5.80
C GLU A 62 19.12 -4.04 6.08
N GLY A 63 19.29 -5.31 5.70
CA GLY A 63 18.24 -6.33 5.83
C GLY A 63 18.26 -7.01 7.19
N TYR A 64 17.19 -6.86 7.97
CA TYR A 64 17.01 -7.63 9.21
C TYR A 64 16.20 -8.91 8.97
N PHE A 65 16.48 -9.96 9.75
CA PHE A 65 15.74 -11.22 9.73
C PHE A 65 14.61 -11.25 10.79
N LEU A 66 14.86 -10.71 11.96
CA LEU A 66 13.92 -10.68 13.09
C LEU A 66 13.80 -9.27 13.63
N SER A 67 12.62 -8.90 14.12
CA SER A 67 12.34 -7.59 14.71
C SER A 67 13.32 -7.21 15.82
N SER A 68 13.81 -8.19 16.58
CA SER A 68 14.84 -8.01 17.63
C SER A 68 16.16 -7.42 17.12
N ASN A 69 16.44 -7.52 15.82
CA ASN A 69 17.68 -7.02 15.22
C ASN A 69 17.57 -5.56 14.70
N ILE A 70 16.36 -5.02 14.58
CA ILE A 70 16.11 -3.69 14.00
C ILE A 70 16.92 -2.61 14.73
N THR A 71 16.89 -2.61 16.06
CA THR A 71 17.62 -1.62 16.89
C THR A 71 19.12 -1.67 16.64
N HIS A 72 19.70 -2.87 16.47
CA HIS A 72 21.13 -3.02 16.20
C HIS A 72 21.52 -2.52 14.81
N HIS A 73 20.71 -2.81 13.78
CA HIS A 73 20.94 -2.27 12.44
C HIS A 73 20.84 -0.75 12.41
N ILE A 74 19.86 -0.17 13.12
CA ILE A 74 19.74 1.30 13.24
C ILE A 74 20.98 1.89 13.93
N ALA A 75 21.45 1.27 15.04
CA ALA A 75 22.66 1.74 15.72
C ALA A 75 23.87 1.75 14.78
N GLN A 76 24.10 0.68 14.01
CA GLN A 76 25.19 0.61 13.03
C GLN A 76 25.09 1.69 11.96
N CYS A 77 23.86 2.04 11.50
CA CYS A 77 23.63 3.09 10.54
C CYS A 77 23.91 4.48 11.12
N LEU A 78 23.56 4.72 12.38
CA LEU A 78 23.81 5.97 13.09
C LEU A 78 25.31 6.21 13.32
N ASP A 79 26.07 5.16 13.62
CA ASP A 79 27.54 5.23 13.81
C ASP A 79 28.29 5.65 12.53
N GLN A 80 27.65 5.58 11.36
CA GLN A 80 28.20 6.02 10.06
C GLN A 80 27.93 7.50 9.75
N ASP A 81 27.57 8.30 10.73
CA ASP A 81 27.24 9.74 10.58
C ASP A 81 26.10 10.02 9.56
N SER A 82 25.12 9.14 9.51
CA SER A 82 23.98 9.27 8.61
C SER A 82 23.02 10.32 9.12
N ARG A 83 22.69 11.32 8.26
CA ARG A 83 21.74 12.40 8.58
C ARG A 83 20.29 11.93 8.69
N LEU A 84 19.95 10.82 8.04
CA LEU A 84 18.63 10.18 8.02
C LEU A 84 18.81 8.68 7.97
N VAL A 85 18.09 7.94 8.79
CA VAL A 85 17.92 6.48 8.71
C VAL A 85 16.45 6.20 8.53
N TYR A 86 16.08 5.51 7.45
CA TYR A 86 14.73 5.00 7.24
C TYR A 86 14.65 3.58 7.80
N ALA A 87 13.66 3.28 8.63
CA ALA A 87 13.41 1.95 9.15
C ALA A 87 11.95 1.55 8.90
N TYR A 88 11.73 0.34 8.39
CA TYR A 88 10.42 -0.20 8.06
C TYR A 88 10.16 -1.53 8.78
N TYR A 89 8.95 -1.67 9.32
CA TYR A 89 8.47 -2.87 9.97
C TYR A 89 7.05 -3.20 9.50
N ASP A 90 6.83 -4.41 9.02
CA ASP A 90 5.58 -4.87 8.40
C ASP A 90 4.72 -5.78 9.29
N GLY A 91 5.13 -6.01 10.56
CA GLY A 91 4.46 -6.95 11.45
C GLY A 91 3.02 -6.57 11.77
N ILE A 92 2.77 -5.27 12.02
CA ILE A 92 1.43 -4.76 12.33
C ILE A 92 0.48 -5.03 11.16
N ASP A 93 0.89 -4.74 9.93
CA ASP A 93 0.10 -4.97 8.73
C ASP A 93 -0.17 -6.47 8.51
N LYS A 94 0.86 -7.31 8.61
CA LYS A 94 0.72 -8.77 8.50
C LYS A 94 -0.27 -9.35 9.51
N VAL A 95 -0.17 -8.91 10.77
CA VAL A 95 -1.08 -9.37 11.84
C VAL A 95 -2.51 -8.86 11.59
N GLY A 96 -2.65 -7.59 11.20
CA GLY A 96 -3.95 -7.00 10.86
C GLY A 96 -4.65 -7.74 9.73
N HIS A 97 -3.94 -8.07 8.66
CA HIS A 97 -4.50 -8.85 7.56
C HIS A 97 -5.01 -10.23 7.97
N ILE A 98 -4.32 -10.93 8.87
CA ILE A 98 -4.65 -12.31 9.25
C ILE A 98 -5.70 -12.35 10.35
N HIS A 99 -5.59 -11.48 11.35
CA HIS A 99 -6.35 -11.55 12.60
C HIS A 99 -7.29 -10.36 12.84
N GLY A 100 -7.25 -9.34 11.98
CA GLY A 100 -7.95 -8.07 12.22
C GLY A 100 -7.30 -7.23 13.33
N THR A 101 -8.06 -6.23 13.82
CA THR A 101 -7.58 -5.22 14.79
C THR A 101 -7.84 -5.61 16.26
N GLY A 102 -7.92 -6.90 16.58
CA GLY A 102 -8.14 -7.41 17.94
C GLY A 102 -6.86 -7.71 18.72
N HIS A 103 -6.93 -8.68 19.66
CA HIS A 103 -5.87 -8.97 20.62
C HIS A 103 -4.48 -9.28 20.01
N PHE A 104 -4.43 -9.92 18.85
CA PHE A 104 -3.16 -10.17 18.16
C PHE A 104 -2.53 -8.88 17.67
N TYR A 105 -3.37 -7.97 17.14
CA TYR A 105 -2.96 -6.65 16.70
C TYR A 105 -2.44 -5.79 17.86
N ASP A 106 -3.18 -5.79 19.00
CA ASP A 106 -2.77 -5.10 20.22
C ASP A 106 -1.42 -5.60 20.74
N ALA A 107 -1.20 -6.92 20.70
CA ALA A 107 0.08 -7.51 21.11
C ALA A 107 1.24 -7.06 20.20
N GLU A 108 0.98 -6.94 18.88
CA GLU A 108 1.99 -6.47 17.93
C GLU A 108 2.28 -4.98 18.11
N ILE A 109 1.24 -4.16 18.36
CA ILE A 109 1.41 -2.74 18.71
C ILE A 109 2.28 -2.60 19.98
N ALA A 110 2.05 -3.40 21.01
CA ALA A 110 2.85 -3.38 22.23
C ALA A 110 4.32 -3.75 21.97
N LEU A 111 4.58 -4.71 21.08
CA LEU A 111 5.94 -5.03 20.65
C LEU A 111 6.59 -3.86 19.93
N VAL A 112 5.88 -3.20 19.02
CA VAL A 112 6.40 -2.05 18.27
C VAL A 112 6.67 -0.87 19.20
N ASP A 113 5.80 -0.58 20.17
CA ASP A 113 6.01 0.43 21.19
C ASP A 113 7.30 0.16 21.98
N TYR A 114 7.50 -1.09 22.40
CA TYR A 114 8.76 -1.50 23.05
C TYR A 114 9.98 -1.26 22.14
N LEU A 115 9.92 -1.66 20.86
CA LEU A 115 11.00 -1.45 19.90
C LEU A 115 11.32 0.03 19.71
N ILE A 116 10.29 0.87 19.55
CA ILE A 116 10.44 2.33 19.47
C ILE A 116 11.16 2.88 20.71
N GLY A 117 10.77 2.40 21.90
CA GLY A 117 11.45 2.76 23.15
C GLY A 117 12.93 2.35 23.18
N GLN A 118 13.30 1.18 22.62
CA GLN A 118 14.71 0.77 22.51
C GLN A 118 15.45 1.62 21.46
N ILE A 119 14.84 1.91 20.32
CA ILE A 119 15.41 2.81 19.29
C ILE A 119 15.67 4.19 19.90
N TYR A 120 14.70 4.77 20.60
CA TYR A 120 14.88 6.07 21.24
C TYR A 120 16.08 6.14 22.20
N LYS A 121 16.36 5.05 22.96
CA LYS A 121 17.48 5.00 23.88
C LYS A 121 18.85 5.11 23.19
N ILE A 122 18.98 4.53 22.00
CA ILE A 122 20.25 4.51 21.25
C ILE A 122 20.47 5.76 20.37
N LEU A 123 19.46 6.63 20.23
CA LEU A 123 19.62 7.82 19.42
C LEU A 123 20.67 8.76 20.02
N PRO A 124 21.56 9.35 19.19
CA PRO A 124 22.43 10.45 19.61
C PRO A 124 21.63 11.67 20.05
N SER A 125 22.21 12.46 20.94
CA SER A 125 21.66 13.80 21.28
C SER A 125 21.51 14.64 20.02
N GLY A 126 20.41 15.42 19.93
CA GLY A 126 20.08 16.22 18.77
C GLY A 126 19.33 15.48 17.65
N THR A 127 18.98 14.19 17.86
CA THR A 127 18.27 13.41 16.85
C THR A 127 16.75 13.52 17.03
N ALA A 128 16.03 13.71 15.92
CA ALA A 128 14.58 13.59 15.87
C ALA A 128 14.18 12.15 15.49
N LEU A 129 13.27 11.55 16.26
CA LEU A 129 12.58 10.31 15.92
C LEU A 129 11.19 10.67 15.39
N ILE A 130 10.85 10.13 14.22
CA ILE A 130 9.52 10.25 13.60
C ILE A 130 8.99 8.83 13.37
N VAL A 131 7.81 8.54 13.91
CA VAL A 131 7.10 7.27 13.68
C VAL A 131 5.79 7.56 13.00
N THR A 132 5.53 6.85 11.89
CA THR A 132 4.30 6.96 11.12
C THR A 132 3.98 5.61 10.48
N SER A 133 2.82 5.49 9.86
CA SER A 133 2.46 4.36 8.98
C SER A 133 2.04 4.86 7.60
N ASP A 134 1.94 3.96 6.66
CA ASP A 134 1.50 4.22 5.28
C ASP A 134 -0.03 4.23 5.15
N HIS A 135 -0.75 3.47 5.97
CA HIS A 135 -2.22 3.39 6.04
C HIS A 135 -2.67 2.88 7.40
N GLY A 136 -3.98 2.93 7.64
CA GLY A 136 -4.64 2.22 8.71
C GLY A 136 -5.22 0.88 8.26
N MET A 137 -6.18 0.31 9.02
CA MET A 137 -6.74 -1.02 8.80
C MET A 137 -8.23 -1.05 9.13
N VAL A 138 -9.03 -1.79 8.36
CA VAL A 138 -10.46 -2.02 8.60
C VAL A 138 -10.73 -3.52 8.69
N ASP A 139 -11.42 -3.94 9.75
CA ASP A 139 -11.89 -5.32 9.86
C ASP A 139 -13.07 -5.55 8.92
N VAL A 140 -12.86 -6.36 7.92
CA VAL A 140 -13.85 -6.78 6.95
C VAL A 140 -14.39 -8.16 7.28
N GLY A 141 -13.53 -9.08 7.73
CA GLY A 141 -13.90 -10.44 8.05
C GLY A 141 -14.56 -11.15 6.85
N ASP A 142 -15.76 -11.66 7.08
CA ASP A 142 -16.56 -12.36 6.05
C ASP A 142 -17.50 -11.40 5.28
N SER A 143 -17.45 -10.08 5.51
CA SER A 143 -18.25 -9.08 4.80
C SER A 143 -17.70 -8.83 3.39
N VAL A 144 -17.72 -9.88 2.57
CA VAL A 144 -17.18 -9.88 1.21
C VAL A 144 -18.33 -9.83 0.21
N ILE A 145 -18.26 -8.89 -0.73
CA ILE A 145 -19.21 -8.71 -1.82
C ILE A 145 -18.53 -9.14 -3.12
N GLU A 146 -19.03 -10.18 -3.74
CA GLU A 146 -18.57 -10.59 -5.06
C GLU A 146 -19.14 -9.65 -6.13
N ILE A 147 -18.29 -9.26 -7.08
CA ILE A 147 -18.72 -8.45 -8.22
C ILE A 147 -19.72 -9.26 -9.05
N ASN A 148 -20.86 -8.64 -9.37
CA ASN A 148 -21.95 -9.28 -10.08
C ASN A 148 -21.51 -9.76 -11.47
N ASP A 149 -21.78 -11.03 -11.80
CA ASP A 149 -21.39 -11.66 -13.06
C ASP A 149 -21.93 -10.91 -14.29
N SER A 150 -23.10 -10.25 -14.18
CA SER A 150 -23.67 -9.48 -15.28
C SER A 150 -22.83 -8.26 -15.67
N LEU A 151 -21.98 -7.78 -14.76
CA LEU A 151 -21.05 -6.65 -15.01
C LEU A 151 -19.80 -7.15 -15.74
N MET A 152 -19.34 -8.37 -15.43
CA MET A 152 -18.06 -8.90 -15.93
C MET A 152 -18.00 -8.97 -17.46
N GLN A 153 -19.13 -9.21 -18.14
CA GLN A 153 -19.19 -9.23 -19.61
C GLN A 153 -18.91 -7.85 -20.26
N ARG A 154 -18.97 -6.76 -19.48
CA ARG A 154 -18.77 -5.38 -19.95
C ARG A 154 -17.43 -4.80 -19.48
N ILE A 155 -16.63 -5.60 -18.83
CA ILE A 155 -15.35 -5.21 -18.24
C ILE A 155 -14.23 -5.97 -18.95
N ASN A 156 -13.20 -5.27 -19.42
CA ASN A 156 -12.00 -5.90 -19.97
C ASN A 156 -11.11 -6.45 -18.86
N THR A 157 -11.00 -5.71 -17.76
CA THR A 157 -10.18 -6.10 -16.60
C THR A 157 -10.56 -5.28 -15.37
N ILE A 158 -10.24 -5.84 -14.19
CA ILE A 158 -10.33 -5.18 -12.89
C ILE A 158 -8.91 -5.10 -12.33
N SER A 159 -8.54 -3.97 -11.73
CA SER A 159 -7.26 -3.78 -11.03
C SER A 159 -7.48 -3.12 -9.68
N GLY A 160 -6.44 -3.04 -8.85
CA GLY A 160 -6.51 -2.48 -7.51
C GLY A 160 -6.62 -3.54 -6.42
N GLU A 161 -7.07 -3.13 -5.26
CA GLU A 161 -7.24 -3.96 -4.07
C GLU A 161 -8.72 -4.06 -3.68
N ALA A 162 -9.06 -5.06 -2.87
CA ALA A 162 -10.45 -5.40 -2.55
C ALA A 162 -11.28 -4.25 -1.93
N ARG A 163 -10.63 -3.20 -1.42
CA ARG A 163 -11.30 -2.02 -0.90
C ARG A 163 -11.29 -0.84 -1.86
N PHE A 164 -10.49 -0.91 -2.94
CA PHE A 164 -10.41 0.08 -4.01
C PHE A 164 -10.17 -0.60 -5.35
N LEU A 165 -11.23 -0.91 -6.06
CA LEU A 165 -11.17 -1.51 -7.39
C LEU A 165 -11.23 -0.45 -8.49
N TRP A 166 -10.45 -0.65 -9.54
CA TRP A 166 -10.53 0.05 -10.79
C TRP A 166 -11.13 -0.87 -11.85
N PHE A 167 -12.17 -0.40 -12.53
CA PHE A 167 -12.78 -1.08 -13.67
C PHE A 167 -12.26 -0.46 -14.98
N HIS A 168 -11.92 -1.32 -15.92
CA HIS A 168 -11.53 -0.99 -17.28
C HIS A 168 -12.64 -1.48 -18.23
N PRO A 169 -13.65 -0.63 -18.56
CA PRO A 169 -14.81 -1.05 -19.34
C PRO A 169 -14.43 -1.48 -20.75
N ALA A 170 -15.14 -2.47 -21.28
CA ALA A 170 -15.11 -2.75 -22.71
C ALA A 170 -15.72 -1.55 -23.49
N ARG A 171 -15.27 -1.38 -24.73
CA ARG A 171 -15.66 -0.24 -25.57
C ARG A 171 -17.19 -0.08 -25.63
N GLY A 172 -17.67 1.14 -25.35
CA GLY A 172 -19.08 1.50 -25.40
C GLY A 172 -19.89 1.15 -24.15
N ASN A 173 -19.27 0.58 -23.11
CA ASN A 173 -19.97 0.16 -21.89
C ASN A 173 -19.79 1.11 -20.69
N HIS A 174 -19.04 2.19 -20.82
CA HIS A 174 -18.66 3.06 -19.69
C HIS A 174 -19.89 3.57 -18.92
N GLU A 175 -20.84 4.24 -19.58
CA GLU A 175 -21.99 4.86 -18.92
C GLU A 175 -22.94 3.83 -18.29
N SER A 176 -23.18 2.72 -18.98
CA SER A 176 -24.04 1.66 -18.46
C SER A 176 -23.43 0.96 -17.27
N LEU A 177 -22.11 0.70 -17.31
CA LEU A 177 -21.39 0.11 -16.20
C LEU A 177 -21.33 1.04 -14.98
N LEU A 178 -21.07 2.34 -15.20
CA LEU A 178 -21.08 3.34 -14.13
C LEU A 178 -22.42 3.36 -13.39
N ARG A 179 -23.53 3.41 -14.14
CA ARG A 179 -24.88 3.42 -13.58
C ARG A 179 -25.14 2.17 -12.76
N ASP A 180 -24.85 0.99 -13.31
CA ASP A 180 -25.12 -0.27 -12.62
C ASP A 180 -24.22 -0.45 -11.38
N LEU A 181 -22.97 0.01 -11.41
CA LEU A 181 -22.12 0.04 -10.22
C LEU A 181 -22.68 0.96 -9.14
N GLN A 182 -23.23 2.13 -9.51
CA GLN A 182 -23.89 3.05 -8.59
C GLN A 182 -25.16 2.43 -7.98
N ASP A 183 -25.97 1.78 -8.80
CA ASP A 183 -27.24 1.17 -8.38
C ASP A 183 -26.98 -0.04 -7.45
N LEU A 184 -25.99 -0.87 -7.76
CA LEU A 184 -25.71 -2.08 -6.99
C LEU A 184 -24.91 -1.83 -5.71
N TYR A 185 -23.95 -0.91 -5.74
CA TYR A 185 -22.97 -0.76 -4.65
C TYR A 185 -22.92 0.64 -4.03
N GLY A 186 -23.66 1.62 -4.55
CA GLY A 186 -23.64 2.99 -4.05
C GLY A 186 -24.12 3.16 -2.60
N ASN A 187 -24.81 2.16 -2.05
CA ASN A 187 -25.22 2.11 -0.64
C ASN A 187 -24.04 1.85 0.32
N CYS A 188 -23.01 1.11 -0.09
CA CYS A 188 -21.86 0.74 0.74
C CYS A 188 -20.50 1.19 0.17
N ALA A 189 -20.48 1.86 -0.98
CA ALA A 189 -19.26 2.30 -1.64
C ALA A 189 -19.42 3.66 -2.32
N TRP A 190 -18.30 4.34 -2.54
CA TRP A 190 -18.21 5.44 -3.49
C TRP A 190 -17.92 4.88 -4.88
N VAL A 191 -18.69 5.31 -5.87
CA VAL A 191 -18.44 5.04 -7.27
C VAL A 191 -18.06 6.36 -7.94
N ARG A 192 -16.89 6.41 -8.57
CA ARG A 192 -16.34 7.62 -9.20
C ARG A 192 -15.77 7.31 -10.57
N THR A 193 -15.92 8.21 -11.50
CA THR A 193 -15.15 8.14 -12.75
C THR A 193 -13.72 8.60 -12.52
N LYS A 194 -12.81 8.21 -13.40
CA LYS A 194 -11.43 8.69 -13.41
C LYS A 194 -11.35 10.21 -13.45
N ASP A 195 -12.17 10.84 -14.30
CA ASP A 195 -12.19 12.30 -14.43
C ASP A 195 -12.62 12.98 -13.13
N GLN A 196 -13.66 12.47 -12.44
CA GLN A 196 -14.07 12.99 -11.14
C GLN A 196 -12.92 12.89 -10.11
N ILE A 197 -12.22 11.76 -10.06
CA ILE A 197 -11.10 11.55 -9.14
C ILE A 197 -9.95 12.52 -9.42
N LEU A 198 -9.65 12.76 -10.70
CA LEU A 198 -8.62 13.70 -11.10
C LEU A 198 -9.00 15.15 -10.78
N ASP A 199 -10.25 15.54 -11.05
CA ASP A 199 -10.78 16.88 -10.77
C ASP A 199 -10.87 17.15 -9.26
N GLU A 200 -11.26 16.15 -8.48
CA GLU A 200 -11.28 16.21 -7.00
C GLU A 200 -9.86 16.18 -6.39
N GLY A 201 -8.83 15.88 -7.18
CA GLY A 201 -7.42 15.95 -6.78
C GLY A 201 -6.97 14.84 -5.82
N TRP A 202 -7.56 13.64 -5.87
CA TRP A 202 -7.25 12.53 -4.96
C TRP A 202 -5.79 12.08 -5.03
N PHE A 203 -5.13 12.25 -6.16
CA PHE A 203 -3.69 11.97 -6.34
C PHE A 203 -2.81 13.24 -6.25
N GLY A 204 -3.33 14.31 -5.65
CA GLY A 204 -2.65 15.60 -5.57
C GLY A 204 -2.87 16.46 -6.82
N ARG A 205 -2.24 17.64 -6.82
CA ARG A 205 -2.46 18.65 -7.87
C ARG A 205 -1.82 18.31 -9.21
N GLN A 206 -0.80 17.47 -9.20
CA GLN A 206 -0.05 17.11 -10.40
C GLN A 206 0.07 15.60 -10.48
N ILE A 207 -0.44 15.03 -11.55
CA ILE A 207 -0.31 13.62 -11.89
C ILE A 207 0.24 13.53 -13.33
N SER A 208 1.27 12.72 -13.55
CA SER A 208 1.85 12.53 -14.88
C SER A 208 0.87 11.79 -15.80
N ASP A 209 0.97 12.05 -17.11
CA ASP A 209 0.13 11.37 -18.09
C ASP A 209 0.35 9.84 -18.05
N GLN A 210 1.58 9.40 -17.84
CA GLN A 210 1.89 7.99 -17.64
C GLN A 210 1.17 7.38 -16.41
N ALA A 211 1.00 8.13 -15.32
CA ALA A 211 0.25 7.66 -14.16
C ALA A 211 -1.26 7.64 -14.45
N LYS A 212 -1.80 8.65 -15.15
CA LYS A 212 -3.22 8.67 -15.56
C LYS A 212 -3.59 7.50 -16.46
N GLU A 213 -2.70 7.08 -17.36
CA GLU A 213 -2.90 5.94 -18.26
C GLU A 213 -2.99 4.59 -17.52
N ARG A 214 -2.49 4.51 -16.27
CA ARG A 214 -2.55 3.31 -15.44
C ARG A 214 -3.85 3.18 -14.67
N LEU A 215 -4.62 4.26 -14.54
CA LEU A 215 -5.90 4.27 -13.83
C LEU A 215 -6.98 3.61 -14.68
N GLY A 216 -7.92 2.92 -14.02
CA GLY A 216 -9.17 2.50 -14.66
C GLY A 216 -10.11 3.67 -14.91
N GLU A 217 -11.14 3.45 -15.71
CA GLU A 217 -12.11 4.49 -16.06
C GLU A 217 -13.15 4.74 -14.96
N ILE A 218 -13.44 3.72 -14.13
CA ILE A 218 -14.38 3.79 -13.02
C ILE A 218 -13.74 3.16 -11.79
N ALA A 219 -13.85 3.84 -10.66
CA ALA A 219 -13.40 3.35 -9.35
C ALA A 219 -14.58 2.98 -8.46
N LEU A 220 -14.43 1.88 -7.72
CA LEU A 220 -15.34 1.43 -6.66
C LEU A 220 -14.54 1.37 -5.36
N LEU A 221 -14.89 2.21 -4.38
CA LEU A 221 -14.17 2.33 -3.12
C LEU A 221 -15.11 1.98 -1.97
N ALA A 222 -14.74 1.02 -1.16
CA ALA A 222 -15.53 0.63 0.00
C ALA A 222 -15.65 1.78 1.01
N ARG A 223 -16.87 2.17 1.32
CA ARG A 223 -17.19 3.13 2.39
C ARG A 223 -17.47 2.41 3.71
N ASP A 224 -18.19 1.32 3.62
CA ASP A 224 -18.50 0.47 4.75
C ASP A 224 -17.39 -0.60 4.96
N PRO A 225 -17.34 -1.33 6.08
CA PRO A 225 -16.36 -2.38 6.33
C PRO A 225 -16.63 -3.64 5.49
N VAL A 226 -16.58 -3.50 4.17
CA VAL A 226 -16.78 -4.55 3.18
C VAL A 226 -15.58 -4.65 2.24
N ALA A 227 -15.40 -5.78 1.56
CA ALA A 227 -14.44 -5.97 0.49
C ALA A 227 -15.16 -6.39 -0.79
N PHE A 228 -14.68 -5.93 -1.94
CA PHE A 228 -15.19 -6.32 -3.26
C PHE A 228 -14.20 -7.27 -3.91
N LEU A 229 -14.66 -8.43 -4.33
CA LEU A 229 -13.80 -9.44 -4.95
C LEU A 229 -14.31 -9.84 -6.34
N ASP A 230 -13.35 -10.03 -7.23
CA ASP A 230 -13.55 -10.76 -8.47
C ASP A 230 -13.54 -12.27 -8.17
N LYS A 231 -14.59 -12.99 -8.55
CA LYS A 231 -14.68 -14.44 -8.35
C LYS A 231 -13.58 -15.23 -9.04
N GLU A 232 -13.10 -14.73 -10.19
CA GLU A 232 -12.04 -15.39 -10.95
C GLU A 232 -10.67 -15.18 -10.29
N ASN A 233 -10.51 -14.08 -9.51
CA ASN A 233 -9.28 -13.73 -8.82
C ASN A 233 -9.57 -13.27 -7.39
N PRO A 234 -10.05 -14.15 -6.50
CA PRO A 234 -10.52 -13.75 -5.15
C PRO A 234 -9.40 -13.28 -4.23
N GLY A 235 -8.14 -13.53 -4.59
CA GLY A 235 -7.00 -13.21 -3.73
C GLY A 235 -6.98 -14.01 -2.42
N PRO A 236 -6.14 -13.63 -1.44
CA PRO A 236 -6.08 -14.29 -0.14
C PRO A 236 -7.30 -13.95 0.71
N LYS A 237 -7.72 -14.90 1.56
CA LYS A 237 -8.70 -14.63 2.60
C LYS A 237 -8.04 -13.79 3.70
N LEU A 238 -8.49 -12.54 3.87
CA LEU A 238 -7.95 -11.60 4.85
C LEU A 238 -9.08 -11.09 5.74
N VAL A 239 -8.81 -10.95 7.03
CA VAL A 239 -9.75 -10.40 8.03
C VAL A 239 -9.68 -8.87 8.00
N GLY A 240 -8.50 -8.29 8.19
CA GLY A 240 -8.27 -6.87 8.03
C GLY A 240 -7.86 -6.53 6.60
N ARG A 241 -8.31 -5.39 6.10
CA ARG A 241 -8.00 -4.86 4.78
C ARG A 241 -7.87 -3.34 4.83
N HIS A 242 -7.26 -2.78 3.80
CA HIS A 242 -7.07 -1.34 3.61
C HIS A 242 -7.09 -1.00 2.12
N GLY A 243 -6.95 0.29 1.78
CA GLY A 243 -6.84 0.78 0.41
C GLY A 243 -7.95 1.74 0.00
N SER A 244 -9.04 1.86 0.78
CA SER A 244 -10.07 2.84 0.54
C SER A 244 -9.76 4.19 1.22
N LEU A 245 -10.72 5.12 1.21
CA LEU A 245 -10.59 6.49 1.73
C LEU A 245 -11.40 6.72 3.02
N THR A 246 -11.67 5.68 3.79
CA THR A 246 -12.30 5.88 5.10
C THR A 246 -11.31 6.49 6.10
N GLU A 247 -11.81 7.21 7.09
CA GLU A 247 -10.95 7.82 8.12
C GLU A 247 -10.02 6.80 8.80
N THR A 248 -10.52 5.59 9.02
CA THR A 248 -9.78 4.49 9.63
C THR A 248 -8.60 4.01 8.76
N GLU A 249 -8.67 4.22 7.44
CA GLU A 249 -7.62 3.81 6.49
C GLU A 249 -6.65 4.93 6.17
N VAL A 250 -7.11 6.20 6.13
CA VAL A 250 -6.27 7.32 5.67
C VAL A 250 -5.61 8.10 6.81
N TYR A 251 -6.19 8.11 8.01
CA TYR A 251 -5.54 8.74 9.15
C TYR A 251 -4.50 7.80 9.75
N VAL A 252 -3.27 8.26 9.76
CA VAL A 252 -2.11 7.54 10.27
C VAL A 252 -1.49 8.30 11.44
N PRO A 253 -0.82 7.62 12.38
CA PRO A 253 -0.13 8.29 13.47
C PRO A 253 1.04 9.13 12.92
N LEU A 254 1.30 10.25 13.56
CA LEU A 254 2.54 11.01 13.42
C LEU A 254 3.09 11.27 14.82
N ILE A 255 3.93 10.36 15.30
CA ILE A 255 4.57 10.46 16.61
C ILE A 255 5.97 11.03 16.43
N THR A 256 6.27 12.09 17.12
CA THR A 256 7.59 12.73 17.05
C THR A 256 8.20 12.87 18.44
N SER A 257 9.49 12.63 18.53
CA SER A 257 10.27 12.85 19.75
C SER A 257 11.65 13.40 19.38
N PHE A 258 12.21 14.23 20.24
CA PHE A 258 13.53 14.82 20.07
C PHE A 258 14.42 14.33 21.21
N LYS A 259 15.59 13.79 20.88
CA LYS A 259 16.58 13.31 21.85
C LYS A 259 17.43 14.49 22.31
N GLU A 260 17.28 14.89 23.58
CA GLU A 260 18.10 15.91 24.24
C GLU A 260 19.54 15.47 24.48
#